data_11e09dfb1933b4cf3950e9b0a02591cb
#
_entry.id   11e09dfb1933b4cf3950e9b0a02591cb
#
_cell.length_a   1.000
_cell.length_b   1.000
_cell.length_c   1.000
_cell.angle_alpha   90.00
_cell.angle_beta   90.00
_cell.angle_gamma   90.00
#
_symmetry.space_group_name_H-M   'P 1'
#
loop_
_entity.id
_entity.type
_entity.pdbx_description
1 polymer ?
#
loop_
_entity_poly.entity_id
_entity_poly.type
_entity_poly.pdbx_seq_one_letter_code
_entity_poly.pdbx_strand_id
1 'polypeptide(L)' 'MKASELRKKTKDELGALLLDLSRERFNLKMQKGTGQLSKPDQVKKVRRDVARIHTILNQMASA' A
#
# COMPACT_ATOMS: atom_id res chain seq x y z
N MET A 1 4.72 0.92 7.60
CA MET A 1 3.62 0.38 8.41
C MET A 1 4.01 -0.92 9.08
N LYS A 2 3.66 -1.06 10.33
CA LYS A 2 3.91 -2.31 11.05
C LYS A 2 2.70 -3.22 10.92
N ALA A 3 2.95 -4.52 10.76
CA ALA A 3 1.87 -5.51 10.64
C ALA A 3 0.93 -5.50 11.85
N SER A 4 1.47 -5.29 13.05
CA SER A 4 0.67 -5.22 14.26
C SER A 4 -0.33 -4.07 14.25
N GLU A 5 0.03 -2.93 13.69
CA GLU A 5 -0.85 -1.79 13.55
C GLU A 5 -1.95 -2.06 12.52
N LEU A 6 -1.60 -2.71 11.42
CA LEU A 6 -2.56 -3.07 10.38
C LEU A 6 -3.59 -4.08 10.89
N ARG A 7 -3.17 -5.01 11.73
CA ARG A 7 -4.08 -6.03 12.28
C ARG A 7 -5.12 -5.46 13.22
N LYS A 8 -4.85 -4.29 13.81
CA LYS A 8 -5.80 -3.59 14.68
C LYS A 8 -6.88 -2.84 13.90
N LYS A 9 -6.69 -2.65 12.61
CA LYS A 9 -7.63 -1.92 11.75
C LYS A 9 -8.74 -2.85 11.29
N THR A 10 -9.91 -2.25 11.06
CA THR A 10 -11.04 -2.99 10.48
C THR A 10 -10.77 -3.26 8.99
N LYS A 11 -11.52 -4.20 8.44
CA LYS A 11 -11.45 -4.54 7.02
C LYS A 11 -11.73 -3.33 6.13
N ASP A 12 -12.69 -2.50 6.51
CA ASP A 12 -13.05 -1.28 5.77
C ASP A 12 -11.91 -0.25 5.82
N GLU A 13 -11.28 -0.10 6.98
CA GLU A 13 -10.13 0.80 7.12
C GLU A 13 -8.94 0.34 6.27
N LEU A 14 -8.69 -0.96 6.24
CA LEU A 14 -7.64 -1.52 5.41
C LEU A 14 -7.93 -1.33 3.93
N GLY A 15 -9.18 -1.49 3.51
CA GLY A 15 -9.60 -1.24 2.13
C GLY A 15 -9.38 0.21 1.72
N ALA A 16 -9.74 1.17 2.58
CA ALA A 16 -9.52 2.59 2.33
C ALA A 16 -8.03 2.92 2.22
N LEU A 17 -7.23 2.35 3.13
CA LEU A 17 -5.78 2.54 3.13
C LEU A 17 -5.15 1.96 1.86
N LEU A 18 -5.61 0.79 1.43
CA LEU A 18 -5.16 0.17 0.20
C LEU A 18 -5.45 1.04 -1.02
N LEU A 19 -6.62 1.66 -1.05
CA LEU A 19 -7.00 2.57 -2.13
C LEU A 19 -6.07 3.78 -2.18
N ASP A 20 -5.77 4.38 -1.02
CA ASP A 20 -4.86 5.52 -0.93
C ASP A 20 -3.45 5.16 -1.41
N LEU A 21 -2.95 4.01 -0.99
CA LEU A 21 -1.63 3.52 -1.41
C LEU A 21 -1.60 3.20 -2.91
N SER A 22 -2.68 2.69 -3.46
CA SER A 22 -2.79 2.42 -4.89
C SER A 22 -2.74 3.71 -5.70
N ARG A 23 -3.39 4.77 -5.22
CA ARG A 23 -3.32 6.09 -5.84
C ARG A 23 -1.91 6.67 -5.78
N GLU A 24 -1.24 6.55 -4.64
CA GLU A 24 0.13 7.01 -4.48
C GLU A 24 1.07 6.27 -5.43
N ARG A 25 0.92 4.95 -5.54
CA ARG A 25 1.69 4.12 -6.47
C ARG A 25 1.47 4.56 -7.91
N PHE A 26 0.23 4.84 -8.27
CA PHE A 26 -0.12 5.31 -9.61
C PHE A 26 0.54 6.66 -9.91
N ASN A 27 0.48 7.60 -8.96
CA ASN A 27 1.11 8.91 -9.11
C ASN A 27 2.63 8.81 -9.27
N LEU A 28 3.28 7.94 -8.50
CA LEU A 28 4.72 7.70 -8.62
C LEU A 28 5.09 7.14 -9.99
N LYS A 29 4.26 6.24 -10.51
CA LYS A 29 4.44 5.67 -11.84
C LYS A 29 4.28 6.73 -12.93
N MET A 30 3.32 7.64 -12.77
CA MET A 30 3.10 8.76 -13.68
C MET A 30 4.30 9.71 -13.69
N GLN A 31 4.83 10.04 -12.51
CA GLN A 31 6.02 10.88 -12.39
C GLN A 31 7.21 10.27 -13.11
N LYS A 32 7.40 8.98 -13.00
CA LYS A 32 8.47 8.27 -13.71
C LYS A 32 8.28 8.38 -15.22
N GLY A 33 7.05 8.28 -15.71
CA GLY A 33 6.72 8.39 -17.12
C GLY A 33 6.94 9.78 -17.69
N THR A 34 6.87 10.83 -16.86
CA THR A 34 7.11 12.21 -17.28
C THR A 34 8.58 12.65 -17.12
N GLY A 35 9.46 11.72 -16.77
CA GLY A 35 10.89 12.02 -16.58
C GLY A 35 11.24 12.64 -15.25
N GLN A 36 10.27 12.82 -14.36
CA GLN A 36 10.55 13.27 -13.00
C GLN A 36 11.14 12.13 -12.18
N LEU A 37 12.15 12.45 -11.40
CA LEU A 37 12.81 11.45 -10.55
C LEU A 37 11.90 11.06 -9.40
N SER A 38 11.31 9.87 -9.50
CA SER A 38 10.67 9.26 -8.34
C SER A 38 11.76 8.69 -7.43
N LYS A 39 11.59 8.86 -6.12
CA LYS A 39 12.54 8.30 -5.16
C LYS A 39 12.36 6.77 -5.13
N PRO A 40 13.40 5.98 -5.47
CA PRO A 40 13.27 4.52 -5.48
C PRO A 40 12.82 3.94 -4.14
N ASP A 41 13.27 4.53 -3.04
CA ASP A 41 12.90 4.10 -1.69
C ASP A 41 11.40 4.26 -1.43
N GLN A 42 10.80 5.33 -1.93
CA GLN A 42 9.39 5.61 -1.78
C GLN A 42 8.55 4.59 -2.55
N VAL A 43 8.96 4.25 -3.76
CA VAL A 43 8.29 3.23 -4.58
C VAL A 43 8.34 1.88 -3.89
N LYS A 44 9.50 1.48 -3.37
CA LYS A 44 9.64 0.23 -2.63
C LYS A 44 8.79 0.18 -1.38
N LYS A 45 8.73 1.29 -0.64
CA LYS A 45 7.92 1.40 0.57
C LYS A 45 6.44 1.21 0.27
N VAL A 46 5.92 1.91 -0.73
CA VAL A 46 4.52 1.82 -1.11
C VAL A 46 4.18 0.39 -1.56
N ARG A 47 5.03 -0.20 -2.39
CA ARG A 47 4.85 -1.58 -2.85
C ARG A 47 4.79 -2.57 -1.68
N ARG A 48 5.69 -2.41 -0.70
CA ARG A 48 5.75 -3.26 0.47
C ARG A 48 4.50 -3.11 1.33
N ASP A 49 4.04 -1.88 1.54
CA ASP A 49 2.85 -1.60 2.33
C ASP A 49 1.60 -2.19 1.67
N VAL A 50 1.47 -2.07 0.35
CA VAL A 50 0.36 -2.68 -0.41
C VAL A 50 0.36 -4.19 -0.22
N ALA A 51 1.53 -4.83 -0.33
CA ALA A 51 1.64 -6.28 -0.15
C ALA A 51 1.25 -6.72 1.26
N ARG A 52 1.64 -5.96 2.29
CA ARG A 52 1.27 -6.25 3.68
C ARG A 52 -0.23 -6.17 3.90
N ILE A 53 -0.87 -5.13 3.37
CA ILE A 53 -2.32 -4.95 3.52
C ILE A 53 -3.06 -6.10 2.84
N HIS A 54 -2.66 -6.50 1.64
CA HIS A 54 -3.23 -7.65 0.96
C HIS A 54 -3.11 -8.93 1.78
N THR A 55 -1.94 -9.17 2.36
CA THR A 55 -1.70 -10.35 3.20
C THR A 55 -2.64 -10.36 4.41
N ILE A 56 -2.80 -9.23 5.06
CA ILE A 56 -3.66 -9.13 6.25
C ILE A 56 -5.13 -9.31 5.87
N LEU A 57 -5.57 -8.72 4.76
CA LEU A 57 -6.94 -8.91 4.26
C LEU A 57 -7.21 -10.38 3.94
N ASN A 58 -6.24 -11.08 3.35
CA ASN A 58 -6.36 -12.51 3.08
C ASN A 58 -6.45 -13.32 4.37
N GLN A 59 -5.68 -12.98 5.39
CA GLN A 59 -5.75 -13.62 6.70
C GLN A 59 -7.12 -13.42 7.34
N MET A 60 -7.68 -12.22 7.24
CA MET A 60 -9.03 -11.92 7.76
C MET A 60 -10.11 -12.72 7.02
N ALA A 61 -9.97 -12.87 5.72
CA ALA A 61 -10.92 -13.62 4.90
C ALA A 61 -10.85 -15.13 5.19
N SER A 62 -9.69 -15.62 5.62
CA SER A 62 -9.46 -17.03 5.91
C SER A 62 -9.83 -17.42 7.35
N ALA A 63 -10.02 -16.45 8.21
CA ALA A 63 -10.29 -16.68 9.63
C ALA A 63 -11.74 -17.14 9.92
#